data_fa950ff20dbca64bc567f0d7b8b5648e
#
_entry.id   fa950ff20dbca64bc567f0d7b8b5648e
#
_cell.length_a   1.000
_cell.length_b   1.000
_cell.length_c   1.000
_cell.angle_alpha   90.00
_cell.angle_beta   90.00
_cell.angle_gamma   90.00
#
_symmetry.space_group_name_H-M   'P 1'
#
loop_
_entity.id
_entity.type
_entity.pdbx_description
1 polymer ?
#
loop_
_entity_poly.entity_id
_entity_poly.type
_entity_poly.pdbx_seq_one_letter_code
_entity_poly.pdbx_strand_id
1 'polypeptide(L)'
;SRSFDCGTSAAAEQYVVADQQIAAQARQEMISQGAYFMNEEEEALLMDLLGPKGGREAEYMGKPAVWLAKRAGFQVPEDIKVLVSQQKYITDFNPYAGALLCPVLVFYIENDWMYACEKCMELLVNESCGHTLVIHSEDQDVIHQFMLKKPVGRILINTPAAFGAMGATTNLFPSMILGGLSAGLGITSDNVSPMNLVYMRNAAWGVREVSELEGFDESGTGRTEAALDVTGLLKTILRQLED
;
A
#
# COMPACT_ATOMS: atom_id res chain seq x y z
N SER A 1 4.63 -2.89 -12.54
CA SER A 1 3.38 -3.60 -12.22
C SER A 1 2.13 -2.80 -12.58
N ARG A 2 2.16 -1.45 -12.66
CA ARG A 2 0.98 -0.64 -13.04
C ARG A 2 0.36 -1.00 -14.40
N SER A 3 1.16 -1.51 -15.34
CA SER A 3 0.65 -1.99 -16.64
C SER A 3 0.00 -3.38 -16.57
N PHE A 4 0.23 -4.13 -15.51
CA PHE A 4 -0.38 -5.45 -15.32
C PHE A 4 -1.89 -5.32 -15.25
N ASP A 5 -2.58 -6.12 -16.04
CA ASP A 5 -4.04 -6.10 -16.19
C ASP A 5 -4.62 -4.68 -16.40
N CYS A 6 -3.91 -3.86 -17.18
CA CYS A 6 -4.24 -2.47 -17.46
C CYS A 6 -4.52 -1.63 -16.17
N GLY A 7 -3.79 -1.90 -15.09
CA GLY A 7 -3.89 -1.14 -13.85
C GLY A 7 -5.06 -1.50 -12.94
N THR A 8 -5.78 -2.60 -13.19
CA THR A 8 -6.91 -3.03 -12.37
C THR A 8 -6.51 -3.77 -11.11
N SER A 9 -5.25 -4.25 -11.01
CA SER A 9 -4.75 -4.92 -9.81
C SER A 9 -4.81 -4.01 -8.59
N ALA A 10 -5.41 -4.48 -7.50
CA ALA A 10 -5.57 -3.72 -6.26
C ALA A 10 -4.24 -3.27 -5.62
N ALA A 11 -3.16 -4.01 -5.86
CA ALA A 11 -1.82 -3.70 -5.34
C ALA A 11 -0.94 -2.94 -6.35
N ALA A 12 -1.43 -2.66 -7.58
CA ALA A 12 -0.62 -1.92 -8.56
C ALA A 12 -0.31 -0.51 -8.06
N GLU A 13 0.93 -0.08 -8.21
CA GLU A 13 1.38 1.26 -7.81
C GLU A 13 0.57 2.33 -8.55
N GLN A 14 0.05 3.30 -7.82
CA GLN A 14 -0.59 4.49 -8.39
C GLN A 14 0.29 5.72 -8.23
N TYR A 15 1.07 5.76 -7.16
CA TYR A 15 1.98 6.84 -6.84
C TYR A 15 3.41 6.33 -6.78
N VAL A 16 4.34 7.11 -7.32
CA VAL A 16 5.78 6.92 -7.18
C VAL A 16 6.34 8.20 -6.55
N VAL A 17 7.01 8.06 -5.43
CA VAL A 17 7.73 9.15 -4.77
C VAL A 17 9.20 8.84 -4.84
N ALA A 18 9.94 9.62 -5.61
CA ALA A 18 11.36 9.42 -5.84
C ALA A 18 12.20 10.44 -5.06
N ASP A 19 13.28 9.96 -4.44
CA ASP A 19 14.34 10.83 -3.93
C ASP A 19 14.97 11.59 -5.10
N GLN A 20 15.21 12.88 -4.91
CA GLN A 20 15.77 13.77 -5.93
C GLN A 20 17.08 13.24 -6.53
N GLN A 21 17.91 12.55 -5.74
CA GLN A 21 19.19 12.03 -6.20
C GLN A 21 19.05 10.97 -7.31
N ILE A 22 17.97 10.19 -7.27
CA ILE A 22 17.70 9.10 -8.22
C ILE A 22 16.57 9.41 -9.19
N ALA A 23 15.84 10.49 -9.00
CA ALA A 23 14.62 10.80 -9.76
C ALA A 23 14.83 10.84 -11.27
N ALA A 24 15.94 11.43 -11.73
CA ALA A 24 16.26 11.49 -13.16
C ALA A 24 16.52 10.09 -13.75
N GLN A 25 17.27 9.26 -13.04
CA GLN A 25 17.56 7.90 -13.45
C GLN A 25 16.30 7.03 -13.44
N ALA A 26 15.50 7.13 -12.37
CA ALA A 26 14.22 6.42 -12.26
C ALA A 26 13.27 6.80 -13.40
N ARG A 27 13.15 8.10 -13.72
CA ARG A 27 12.36 8.58 -14.86
C ARG A 27 12.84 7.97 -16.18
N GLN A 28 14.16 7.97 -16.42
CA GLN A 28 14.74 7.41 -17.66
C GLN A 28 14.44 5.92 -17.79
N GLU A 29 14.58 5.18 -16.70
CA GLU A 29 14.28 3.75 -16.67
C GLU A 29 12.80 3.48 -16.90
N MET A 30 11.91 4.24 -16.27
CA MET A 30 10.48 4.14 -16.51
C MET A 30 10.14 4.37 -17.99
N ILE A 31 10.75 5.37 -18.64
CA ILE A 31 10.55 5.64 -20.07
C ILE A 31 11.02 4.43 -20.91
N SER A 32 12.19 3.87 -20.60
CA SER A 32 12.73 2.68 -21.30
C SER A 32 11.81 1.47 -21.22
N GLN A 33 10.99 1.38 -20.14
CA GLN A 33 10.03 0.30 -19.90
C GLN A 33 8.62 0.60 -20.45
N GLY A 34 8.42 1.73 -21.12
CA GLY A 34 7.17 2.09 -21.78
C GLY A 34 6.28 3.06 -20.97
N ALA A 35 6.87 3.84 -20.05
CA ALA A 35 6.15 4.95 -19.43
C ALA A 35 6.22 6.20 -20.32
N TYR A 36 5.09 6.89 -20.45
CA TYR A 36 4.97 8.16 -21.16
C TYR A 36 4.69 9.28 -20.16
N PHE A 37 5.65 10.19 -20.00
CA PHE A 37 5.48 11.37 -19.16
C PHE A 37 4.78 12.45 -19.95
N MET A 38 3.56 12.74 -19.56
CA MET A 38 2.70 13.74 -20.21
C MET A 38 3.23 15.16 -19.97
N ASN A 39 2.98 16.03 -20.92
CA ASN A 39 3.13 17.47 -20.74
C ASN A 39 1.86 18.08 -20.08
N GLU A 40 1.91 19.36 -19.72
CA GLU A 40 0.83 20.06 -19.02
C GLU A 40 -0.50 20.05 -19.78
N GLU A 41 -0.47 20.16 -21.13
CA GLU A 41 -1.68 20.14 -21.95
C GLU A 41 -2.30 18.74 -21.98
N GLU A 42 -1.49 17.71 -22.14
CA GLU A 42 -1.91 16.30 -22.12
C GLU A 42 -2.45 15.89 -20.74
N GLU A 43 -1.80 16.37 -19.68
CA GLU A 43 -2.29 16.18 -18.31
C GLU A 43 -3.68 16.81 -18.11
N ALA A 44 -3.87 18.04 -18.56
CA ALA A 44 -5.16 18.72 -18.45
C ALA A 44 -6.27 17.97 -19.19
N LEU A 45 -5.97 17.45 -20.39
CA LEU A 45 -6.91 16.63 -21.17
C LEU A 45 -7.25 15.32 -20.48
N LEU A 46 -6.25 14.65 -19.89
CA LEU A 46 -6.49 13.42 -19.14
C LEU A 46 -7.28 13.69 -17.85
N MET A 47 -6.98 14.77 -17.14
CA MET A 47 -7.72 15.20 -15.95
C MET A 47 -9.19 15.46 -16.25
N ASP A 48 -9.50 16.10 -17.37
CA ASP A 48 -10.89 16.35 -17.81
C ASP A 48 -11.62 15.02 -18.10
N LEU A 49 -10.95 14.08 -18.75
CA LEU A 49 -11.49 12.74 -19.01
C LEU A 49 -11.75 11.97 -17.72
N LEU A 50 -10.83 12.00 -16.77
CA LEU A 50 -10.96 11.26 -15.49
C LEU A 50 -12.03 11.89 -14.58
N GLY A 51 -12.29 13.20 -14.72
CA GLY A 51 -13.26 13.93 -13.93
C GLY A 51 -12.86 14.13 -12.47
N PRO A 52 -13.69 14.80 -11.68
CA PRO A 52 -13.40 15.06 -10.28
C PRO A 52 -13.38 13.74 -9.48
N LYS A 53 -12.32 13.55 -8.72
CA LYS A 53 -12.05 12.35 -7.90
C LYS A 53 -11.74 11.07 -8.70
N GLY A 54 -10.96 11.22 -9.77
CA GLY A 54 -10.42 10.08 -10.52
C GLY A 54 -11.54 9.15 -10.94
N GLY A 55 -12.16 9.47 -12.03
CA GLY A 55 -13.39 8.84 -12.46
C GLY A 55 -13.38 7.33 -12.36
N ARG A 56 -14.27 6.84 -11.58
CA ARG A 56 -14.64 5.43 -11.50
C ARG A 56 -15.60 5.04 -12.62
N GLU A 57 -15.44 5.66 -13.77
CA GLU A 57 -16.35 5.34 -14.84
C GLU A 57 -15.95 4.04 -15.50
N ALA A 58 -16.90 3.12 -15.63
CA ALA A 58 -16.70 1.82 -16.25
C ALA A 58 -16.11 1.92 -17.68
N GLU A 59 -16.19 3.10 -18.28
CA GLU A 59 -15.73 3.36 -19.63
C GLU A 59 -14.20 3.19 -19.78
N TYR A 60 -13.39 3.65 -18.82
CA TYR A 60 -11.93 3.58 -18.94
C TYR A 60 -11.24 2.60 -17.97
N MET A 61 -12.00 1.95 -17.11
CA MET A 61 -11.49 0.88 -16.25
C MET A 61 -10.89 -0.25 -17.10
N GLY A 62 -9.63 -0.60 -16.83
CA GLY A 62 -8.92 -1.67 -17.55
C GLY A 62 -8.61 -1.36 -19.02
N LYS A 63 -8.70 -0.10 -19.46
CA LYS A 63 -8.31 0.29 -20.82
C LYS A 63 -6.81 0.56 -20.92
N PRO A 64 -6.17 0.21 -22.06
CA PRO A 64 -4.76 0.48 -22.29
C PRO A 64 -4.42 1.97 -22.27
N ALA A 65 -3.17 2.33 -21.96
CA ALA A 65 -2.69 3.72 -21.95
C ALA A 65 -2.93 4.45 -23.26
N VAL A 66 -2.66 3.80 -24.40
CA VAL A 66 -2.90 4.37 -25.75
C VAL A 66 -4.37 4.70 -25.98
N TRP A 67 -5.28 3.85 -25.51
CA TRP A 67 -6.73 4.11 -25.61
C TRP A 67 -7.13 5.33 -24.77
N LEU A 68 -6.59 5.45 -23.55
CA LEU A 68 -6.86 6.58 -22.65
C LEU A 68 -6.39 7.90 -23.28
N ALA A 69 -5.14 7.94 -23.79
CA ALA A 69 -4.59 9.11 -24.45
C ALA A 69 -5.47 9.55 -25.64
N LYS A 70 -5.81 8.61 -26.52
CA LYS A 70 -6.69 8.87 -27.66
C LYS A 70 -8.08 9.38 -27.22
N ARG A 71 -8.64 8.80 -26.18
CA ARG A 71 -9.95 9.17 -25.64
C ARG A 71 -9.94 10.57 -24.98
N ALA A 72 -8.81 10.92 -24.35
CA ALA A 72 -8.55 12.25 -23.81
C ALA A 72 -8.27 13.31 -24.88
N GLY A 73 -7.91 12.91 -26.11
CA GLY A 73 -7.70 13.83 -27.24
C GLY A 73 -6.24 14.07 -27.62
N PHE A 74 -5.30 13.27 -27.11
CA PHE A 74 -3.87 13.33 -27.51
C PHE A 74 -3.35 11.98 -28.00
N GLN A 75 -2.16 12.00 -28.60
CA GLN A 75 -1.54 10.81 -29.19
C GLN A 75 -0.23 10.47 -28.49
N VAL A 76 0.00 9.19 -28.31
CA VAL A 76 1.23 8.63 -27.75
C VAL A 76 1.74 7.50 -28.64
N PRO A 77 3.02 7.10 -28.55
CA PRO A 77 3.52 5.91 -29.22
C PRO A 77 2.70 4.66 -28.88
N GLU A 78 2.57 3.74 -29.84
CA GLU A 78 1.71 2.56 -29.68
C GLU A 78 2.22 1.54 -28.65
N ASP A 79 3.49 1.57 -28.33
CA ASP A 79 4.16 0.68 -27.38
C ASP A 79 4.10 1.16 -25.91
N ILE A 80 3.47 2.33 -25.67
CA ILE A 80 3.31 2.89 -24.33
C ILE A 80 2.40 2.01 -23.48
N LYS A 81 2.87 1.73 -22.26
CA LYS A 81 2.17 0.88 -21.27
C LYS A 81 1.49 1.67 -20.16
N VAL A 82 2.05 2.82 -19.79
CA VAL A 82 1.59 3.63 -18.64
C VAL A 82 1.70 5.12 -18.98
N LEU A 83 0.67 5.90 -18.69
CA LEU A 83 0.71 7.35 -18.70
C LEU A 83 1.19 7.85 -17.33
N VAL A 84 2.11 8.80 -17.31
CA VAL A 84 2.68 9.34 -16.08
C VAL A 84 2.43 10.84 -16.02
N SER A 85 1.81 11.27 -14.93
CA SER A 85 1.65 12.67 -14.56
C SER A 85 2.70 13.03 -13.51
N GLN A 86 3.51 14.05 -13.75
CA GLN A 86 4.49 14.51 -12.78
C GLN A 86 3.92 15.67 -11.97
N GLN A 87 3.63 15.42 -10.70
CA GLN A 87 3.02 16.39 -9.81
C GLN A 87 4.00 16.86 -8.73
N LYS A 88 3.78 18.07 -8.21
CA LYS A 88 4.57 18.64 -7.11
C LYS A 88 3.81 18.61 -5.79
N TYR A 89 2.52 18.85 -5.84
CA TYR A 89 1.65 18.96 -4.67
C TYR A 89 0.47 17.99 -4.79
N ILE A 90 -0.06 17.58 -3.65
CA ILE A 90 -1.33 16.89 -3.54
C ILE A 90 -2.40 17.97 -3.34
N THR A 91 -3.42 17.97 -4.17
CA THR A 91 -4.51 18.96 -4.11
C THR A 91 -5.81 18.28 -3.76
N ASP A 92 -6.73 18.98 -3.07
CA ASP A 92 -8.05 18.47 -2.68
C ASP A 92 -8.93 18.07 -3.89
N PHE A 93 -8.65 18.65 -5.04
CA PHE A 93 -9.32 18.35 -6.30
C PHE A 93 -8.46 17.51 -7.25
N ASN A 94 -7.66 16.62 -6.67
CA ASN A 94 -6.80 15.74 -7.45
C ASN A 94 -7.65 14.70 -8.21
N PRO A 95 -7.71 14.74 -9.56
CA PRO A 95 -8.43 13.73 -10.34
C PRO A 95 -7.75 12.35 -10.26
N TYR A 96 -6.51 12.29 -9.79
CA TYR A 96 -5.79 11.06 -9.53
C TYR A 96 -6.07 10.49 -8.13
N ALA A 97 -6.92 11.17 -7.34
CA ALA A 97 -7.34 10.69 -6.03
C ALA A 97 -8.28 9.47 -6.15
N GLY A 98 -8.16 8.55 -5.21
CA GLY A 98 -8.92 7.30 -5.24
C GLY A 98 -8.28 6.23 -6.14
N ALA A 99 -8.92 5.08 -6.23
CA ALA A 99 -8.38 3.96 -7.02
C ALA A 99 -8.58 4.19 -8.51
N LEU A 100 -7.51 4.54 -9.22
CA LEU A 100 -7.50 4.59 -10.68
C LEU A 100 -7.32 3.15 -11.20
N LEU A 101 -8.37 2.54 -11.66
CA LEU A 101 -8.34 1.20 -12.25
C LEU A 101 -7.95 1.23 -13.74
N CYS A 102 -6.91 2.01 -14.05
CA CYS A 102 -6.37 2.20 -15.40
C CYS A 102 -4.86 2.48 -15.32
N PRO A 103 -4.07 2.33 -16.40
CA PRO A 103 -2.62 2.46 -16.37
C PRO A 103 -2.16 3.93 -16.36
N VAL A 104 -2.54 4.65 -15.33
CA VAL A 104 -2.11 6.02 -15.02
C VAL A 104 -1.32 6.00 -13.71
N LEU A 105 -0.19 6.70 -13.66
CA LEU A 105 0.73 6.77 -12.54
C LEU A 105 1.06 8.23 -12.25
N VAL A 106 1.16 8.59 -10.98
CA VAL A 106 1.56 9.92 -10.55
C VAL A 106 2.97 9.86 -9.97
N PHE A 107 3.85 10.75 -10.46
CA PHE A 107 5.25 10.79 -10.09
C PHE A 107 5.55 12.06 -9.31
N TYR A 108 6.07 11.90 -8.09
CA TYR A 108 6.54 12.97 -7.22
C TYR A 108 8.05 12.88 -7.03
N ILE A 109 8.69 14.03 -6.86
CA ILE A 109 10.11 14.13 -6.54
C ILE A 109 10.24 14.88 -5.22
N GLU A 110 10.94 14.28 -4.26
CA GLU A 110 11.20 14.86 -2.95
C GLU A 110 12.71 14.99 -2.69
N ASN A 111 13.10 15.93 -1.84
CA ASN A 111 14.49 16.30 -1.62
C ASN A 111 15.34 15.14 -1.09
N ASP A 112 14.77 14.31 -0.25
CA ASP A 112 15.39 13.12 0.33
C ASP A 112 14.34 12.09 0.76
N TRP A 113 14.81 10.97 1.32
CA TRP A 113 13.94 9.88 1.77
C TRP A 113 13.00 10.27 2.92
N MET A 114 13.35 11.26 3.77
CA MET A 114 12.48 11.72 4.87
C MET A 114 11.27 12.47 4.32
N TYR A 115 11.49 13.41 3.39
CA TYR A 115 10.41 14.08 2.67
C TYR A 115 9.59 13.12 1.82
N ALA A 116 10.24 12.13 1.19
CA ALA A 116 9.52 11.06 0.49
C ALA A 116 8.64 10.24 1.45
N CYS A 117 9.13 9.97 2.66
CA CYS A 117 8.36 9.32 3.72
C CYS A 117 7.13 10.15 4.13
N GLU A 118 7.29 11.46 4.32
CA GLU A 118 6.20 12.37 4.65
C GLU A 118 5.17 12.46 3.51
N LYS A 119 5.63 12.59 2.25
CA LYS A 119 4.75 12.57 1.07
C LYS A 119 3.94 11.28 0.98
N CYS A 120 4.54 10.14 1.25
CA CYS A 120 3.81 8.87 1.31
C CYS A 120 2.72 8.88 2.40
N MET A 121 2.97 9.49 3.58
CA MET A 121 1.93 9.63 4.61
C MET A 121 0.82 10.56 4.16
N GLU A 122 1.16 11.69 3.55
CA GLU A 122 0.18 12.64 3.01
C GLU A 122 -0.75 11.95 1.98
N LEU A 123 -0.17 11.17 1.05
CA LEU A 123 -0.93 10.38 0.08
C LEU A 123 -1.84 9.36 0.75
N LEU A 124 -1.34 8.60 1.73
CA LEU A 124 -2.11 7.58 2.44
C LEU A 124 -3.28 8.19 3.23
N VAL A 125 -3.09 9.36 3.85
CA VAL A 125 -4.14 10.05 4.62
C VAL A 125 -5.22 10.61 3.69
N ASN A 126 -4.82 11.23 2.58
CA ASN A 126 -5.76 11.84 1.63
C ASN A 126 -6.60 10.79 0.88
N GLU A 127 -6.00 9.64 0.58
CA GLU A 127 -6.69 8.57 -0.16
C GLU A 127 -7.50 7.64 0.75
N SER A 128 -7.26 7.64 2.06
CA SER A 128 -7.91 6.76 3.04
C SER A 128 -7.82 5.26 2.70
N CYS A 129 -6.80 4.84 1.94
CA CYS A 129 -6.71 3.52 1.32
C CYS A 129 -5.31 2.91 1.43
N GLY A 130 -4.82 2.66 2.63
CA GLY A 130 -3.52 2.03 2.87
C GLY A 130 -3.49 0.54 2.52
N HIS A 131 -3.59 0.15 1.26
CA HIS A 131 -3.57 -1.25 0.85
C HIS A 131 -2.16 -1.83 0.79
N THR A 132 -1.30 -1.27 -0.06
CA THR A 132 0.06 -1.79 -0.32
C THR A 132 1.02 -0.63 -0.55
N LEU A 133 2.18 -0.70 0.09
CA LEU A 133 3.30 0.20 -0.12
C LEU A 133 4.51 -0.62 -0.55
N VAL A 134 5.28 -0.09 -1.50
CA VAL A 134 6.57 -0.65 -1.90
C VAL A 134 7.66 0.34 -1.55
N ILE A 135 8.77 -0.16 -1.01
CA ILE A 135 10.00 0.60 -0.84
C ILE A 135 11.11 -0.04 -1.68
N HIS A 136 11.79 0.76 -2.48
CA HIS A 136 12.99 0.38 -3.20
C HIS A 136 14.18 1.08 -2.54
N SER A 137 14.94 0.34 -1.75
CA SER A 137 16.11 0.85 -1.03
C SER A 137 17.04 -0.32 -0.66
N GLU A 138 18.32 -0.04 -0.51
CA GLU A 138 19.31 -0.96 0.07
C GLU A 138 19.62 -0.58 1.55
N ASP A 139 19.20 0.62 1.97
CA ASP A 139 19.40 1.11 3.34
C ASP A 139 18.38 0.48 4.30
N GLN A 140 18.88 -0.37 5.20
CA GLN A 140 18.06 -1.11 6.16
C GLN A 140 17.39 -0.20 7.19
N ASP A 141 18.00 0.90 7.58
CA ASP A 141 17.43 1.85 8.53
C ASP A 141 16.24 2.59 7.89
N VAL A 142 16.38 2.99 6.64
CA VAL A 142 15.29 3.59 5.85
C VAL A 142 14.14 2.60 5.70
N ILE A 143 14.42 1.37 5.30
CA ILE A 143 13.41 0.30 5.16
C ILE A 143 12.67 0.11 6.49
N HIS A 144 13.40 0.01 7.60
CA HIS A 144 12.82 -0.17 8.93
C HIS A 144 11.92 1.00 9.35
N GLN A 145 12.32 2.24 9.08
CA GLN A 145 11.51 3.43 9.34
C GLN A 145 10.18 3.40 8.57
N PHE A 146 10.21 2.98 7.30
CA PHE A 146 8.98 2.83 6.51
C PHE A 146 8.09 1.73 7.06
N MET A 147 8.66 0.58 7.44
CA MET A 147 7.90 -0.55 8.01
C MET A 147 7.16 -0.18 9.28
N LEU A 148 7.77 0.63 10.16
CA LEU A 148 7.16 1.01 11.44
C LEU A 148 6.12 2.13 11.32
N LYS A 149 6.25 3.02 10.34
CA LYS A 149 5.49 4.28 10.31
C LYS A 149 4.31 4.30 9.36
N LYS A 150 4.14 3.29 8.50
CA LYS A 150 3.12 3.34 7.45
C LYS A 150 1.87 2.54 7.80
N PRO A 151 0.68 3.17 7.82
CA PRO A 151 -0.59 2.51 8.11
C PRO A 151 -1.11 1.78 6.87
N VAL A 152 -0.38 0.75 6.44
CA VAL A 152 -0.75 -0.05 5.26
C VAL A 152 -0.91 -1.52 5.64
N GLY A 153 -1.74 -2.23 4.92
CA GLY A 153 -1.96 -3.67 5.12
C GLY A 153 -0.78 -4.53 4.67
N ARG A 154 0.07 -4.01 3.76
CA ARG A 154 1.19 -4.75 3.19
C ARG A 154 2.33 -3.82 2.82
N ILE A 155 3.54 -4.20 3.21
CA ILE A 155 4.78 -3.52 2.80
C ILE A 155 5.63 -4.52 2.02
N LEU A 156 6.08 -4.10 0.86
CA LEU A 156 6.94 -4.88 -0.03
C LEU A 156 8.28 -4.17 -0.17
N ILE A 157 9.35 -4.93 -0.33
CA ILE A 157 10.71 -4.40 -0.40
C ILE A 157 11.35 -4.90 -1.68
N ASN A 158 11.85 -3.97 -2.50
CA ASN A 158 12.60 -4.22 -3.73
C ASN A 158 11.92 -5.21 -4.70
N THR A 159 10.59 -5.11 -4.82
CA THR A 159 9.80 -5.94 -5.75
C THR A 159 8.64 -5.14 -6.34
N PRO A 160 8.19 -5.42 -7.57
CA PRO A 160 7.00 -4.78 -8.14
C PRO A 160 5.74 -5.08 -7.31
N ALA A 161 4.90 -4.06 -7.03
CA ALA A 161 3.81 -4.19 -6.08
C ALA A 161 2.81 -5.29 -6.43
N ALA A 162 2.30 -5.36 -7.65
CA ALA A 162 1.30 -6.37 -8.03
C ALA A 162 1.87 -7.78 -7.89
N PHE A 163 3.08 -8.03 -8.42
CA PHE A 163 3.70 -9.36 -8.39
C PHE A 163 4.16 -9.76 -6.99
N GLY A 164 4.74 -8.82 -6.24
CA GLY A 164 5.14 -9.06 -4.85
C GLY A 164 3.94 -9.34 -3.94
N ALA A 165 2.87 -8.56 -4.09
CA ALA A 165 1.67 -8.71 -3.30
C ALA A 165 0.96 -10.03 -3.54
N MET A 166 0.86 -10.49 -4.79
CA MET A 166 0.22 -11.76 -5.11
C MET A 166 1.09 -13.00 -4.82
N GLY A 167 2.30 -12.82 -4.29
CA GLY A 167 3.20 -13.93 -3.96
C GLY A 167 4.01 -14.48 -5.14
N ALA A 168 4.04 -13.79 -6.28
CA ALA A 168 4.78 -14.25 -7.47
C ALA A 168 6.32 -14.00 -7.32
N THR A 169 6.70 -12.93 -6.62
CA THR A 169 8.11 -12.54 -6.39
C THR A 169 8.49 -12.51 -4.92
N THR A 170 7.60 -12.96 -4.04
CA THR A 170 7.79 -13.03 -2.60
C THR A 170 7.34 -14.39 -2.06
N ASN A 171 7.58 -14.66 -0.78
CA ASN A 171 7.09 -15.86 -0.09
C ASN A 171 5.67 -15.69 0.50
N LEU A 172 4.93 -14.65 0.12
CA LEU A 172 3.52 -14.54 0.48
C LEU A 172 2.72 -15.67 -0.18
N PHE A 173 1.61 -16.08 0.45
CA PHE A 173 0.74 -17.09 -0.14
C PHE A 173 0.24 -16.63 -1.51
N PRO A 174 0.37 -17.45 -2.57
CA PRO A 174 -0.06 -17.07 -3.92
C PRO A 174 -1.58 -16.84 -3.97
N SER A 175 -1.98 -15.59 -4.21
CA SER A 175 -3.40 -15.21 -4.32
C SER A 175 -3.57 -13.92 -5.12
N MET A 176 -4.66 -13.85 -5.90
CA MET A 176 -5.12 -12.62 -6.56
C MET A 176 -6.07 -11.82 -5.66
N ILE A 177 -6.57 -12.42 -4.57
CA ILE A 177 -7.46 -11.77 -3.61
C ILE A 177 -6.61 -11.34 -2.41
N LEU A 178 -6.44 -10.04 -2.25
CA LEU A 178 -5.53 -9.46 -1.28
C LEU A 178 -6.30 -8.70 -0.21
N GLY A 179 -6.05 -9.02 1.04
CA GLY A 179 -6.58 -8.26 2.18
C GLY A 179 -5.87 -6.91 2.32
N GLY A 180 -6.63 -5.85 2.57
CA GLY A 180 -6.13 -4.48 2.75
C GLY A 180 -6.01 -4.05 4.21
N LEU A 181 -6.34 -4.92 5.18
CA LEU A 181 -6.48 -4.57 6.60
C LEU A 181 -7.48 -3.42 6.82
N SER A 182 -7.63 -2.94 8.04
CA SER A 182 -8.52 -1.80 8.35
C SER A 182 -8.13 -0.51 7.60
N ALA A 183 -6.84 -0.29 7.38
CA ALA A 183 -6.35 0.84 6.58
C ALA A 183 -6.81 0.78 5.11
N GLY A 184 -7.02 -0.41 4.56
CA GLY A 184 -7.59 -0.65 3.24
C GLY A 184 -9.08 -1.04 3.28
N LEU A 185 -9.79 -0.71 4.37
CA LEU A 185 -11.22 -1.03 4.61
C LEU A 185 -11.53 -2.53 4.60
N GLY A 186 -10.54 -3.37 4.89
CA GLY A 186 -10.66 -4.82 4.97
C GLY A 186 -10.58 -5.36 6.39
N ILE A 187 -10.90 -6.63 6.56
CA ILE A 187 -10.86 -7.34 7.87
C ILE A 187 -9.57 -8.16 8.05
N THR A 188 -8.79 -8.34 7.01
CA THR A 188 -7.53 -9.08 7.03
C THR A 188 -6.48 -8.40 6.17
N SER A 189 -5.20 -8.62 6.49
CA SER A 189 -4.06 -8.27 5.64
C SER A 189 -3.53 -9.45 4.83
N ASP A 190 -4.12 -10.63 5.00
CA ASP A 190 -3.64 -11.86 4.36
C ASP A 190 -3.86 -11.86 2.85
N ASN A 191 -3.06 -12.64 2.16
CA ASN A 191 -3.40 -13.15 0.86
C ASN A 191 -4.46 -14.23 1.07
N VAL A 192 -5.69 -13.99 0.57
CA VAL A 192 -6.82 -14.88 0.84
C VAL A 192 -6.55 -16.27 0.27
N SER A 193 -6.67 -17.25 1.12
CA SER A 193 -6.42 -18.68 0.84
C SER A 193 -7.65 -19.50 1.26
N PRO A 194 -7.72 -20.80 0.91
CA PRO A 194 -8.75 -21.67 1.44
C PRO A 194 -8.84 -21.70 2.97
N MET A 195 -7.74 -21.41 3.67
CA MET A 195 -7.70 -21.35 5.14
C MET A 195 -8.55 -20.20 5.70
N ASN A 196 -8.75 -19.12 4.95
CA ASN A 196 -9.64 -18.02 5.36
C ASN A 196 -11.13 -18.40 5.29
N LEU A 197 -11.45 -19.54 4.65
CA LEU A 197 -12.81 -20.10 4.58
C LEU A 197 -13.07 -21.20 5.61
N VAL A 198 -12.04 -21.60 6.37
CA VAL A 198 -12.13 -22.65 7.38
C VAL A 198 -12.46 -22.03 8.74
N TYR A 199 -13.48 -22.55 9.39
CA TYR A 199 -13.78 -22.18 10.76
C TYR A 199 -12.84 -22.88 11.74
N MET A 200 -11.92 -22.13 12.33
CA MET A 200 -10.96 -22.65 13.31
C MET A 200 -11.50 -22.52 14.73
N ARG A 201 -11.26 -23.54 15.54
CA ARG A 201 -11.58 -23.55 16.99
C ARG A 201 -10.29 -23.75 17.76
N ASN A 202 -10.18 -23.03 18.86
CA ASN A 202 -9.13 -23.25 19.83
C ASN A 202 -9.67 -24.13 20.94
N ALA A 203 -8.90 -25.16 21.34
CA ALA A 203 -9.11 -25.93 22.54
C ALA A 203 -7.90 -25.66 23.46
N ALA A 204 -8.17 -25.29 24.70
CA ALA A 204 -7.14 -24.99 25.66
C ALA A 204 -7.39 -25.74 26.97
N TRP A 205 -6.33 -26.25 27.57
CA TRP A 205 -6.35 -26.88 28.89
C TRP A 205 -5.94 -25.86 29.93
N GLY A 206 -6.58 -25.88 31.10
CA GLY A 206 -6.11 -25.16 32.26
C GLY A 206 -4.73 -25.69 32.68
N VAL A 207 -3.76 -24.80 32.78
CA VAL A 207 -2.37 -25.12 33.18
C VAL A 207 -1.95 -24.38 34.45
N ARG A 208 -2.83 -23.53 34.97
CA ARG A 208 -2.62 -22.75 36.20
C ARG A 208 -3.93 -22.67 36.98
N GLU A 209 -3.82 -22.65 38.30
CA GLU A 209 -4.95 -22.38 39.16
C GLU A 209 -5.20 -20.87 39.28
N VAL A 210 -6.45 -20.49 39.51
CA VAL A 210 -6.81 -19.05 39.65
C VAL A 210 -6.09 -18.40 40.84
N SER A 211 -5.85 -19.18 41.90
CA SER A 211 -5.11 -18.76 43.11
C SER A 211 -3.62 -18.41 42.82
N GLU A 212 -3.05 -18.85 41.68
CA GLU A 212 -1.71 -18.51 41.28
C GLU A 212 -1.62 -17.15 40.58
N LEU A 213 -2.78 -16.56 40.24
CA LEU A 213 -2.85 -15.24 39.61
C LEU A 213 -2.88 -14.17 40.72
N GLU A 214 -1.78 -13.44 40.89
CA GLU A 214 -1.70 -12.32 41.84
C GLU A 214 -2.82 -11.30 41.57
N GLY A 215 -3.61 -10.98 42.62
CA GLY A 215 -4.68 -9.97 42.55
C GLY A 215 -6.07 -10.49 42.18
N PHE A 216 -6.27 -11.81 42.06
CA PHE A 216 -7.61 -12.39 41.97
C PHE A 216 -8.09 -12.79 43.40
N ASP A 217 -9.15 -12.14 43.86
CA ASP A 217 -9.86 -12.54 45.06
C ASP A 217 -10.91 -13.60 44.68
N GLU A 218 -11.00 -14.68 45.47
CA GLU A 218 -11.97 -15.80 45.29
C GLU A 218 -13.45 -15.34 45.36
N SER A 219 -13.69 -14.12 45.85
CA SER A 219 -15.07 -13.56 45.98
C SER A 219 -15.61 -12.95 44.68
N GLY A 220 -14.79 -12.80 43.62
CA GLY A 220 -15.21 -12.24 42.34
C GLY A 220 -15.64 -10.75 42.35
N THR A 221 -15.51 -10.08 43.51
CA THR A 221 -15.97 -8.70 43.73
C THR A 221 -14.87 -7.67 43.95
N GLY A 222 -13.61 -8.10 43.97
CA GLY A 222 -12.46 -7.24 44.22
C GLY A 222 -11.91 -6.59 42.93
N ARG A 223 -12.41 -5.42 42.56
CA ARG A 223 -11.61 -4.44 41.84
C ARG A 223 -10.66 -3.80 42.86
N THR A 224 -9.56 -4.45 43.16
CA THR A 224 -8.39 -3.74 43.66
C THR A 224 -7.77 -3.00 42.52
N GLU A 225 -7.48 -1.71 42.66
CA GLU A 225 -6.77 -0.83 41.76
C GLU A 225 -5.27 -1.21 41.62
N ALA A 226 -4.96 -2.49 41.59
CA ALA A 226 -3.67 -2.97 41.11
C ALA A 226 -3.73 -2.94 39.56
N ALA A 227 -3.29 -1.83 38.98
CA ALA A 227 -3.06 -1.76 37.55
C ALA A 227 -2.30 -3.03 37.13
N LEU A 228 -2.92 -3.83 36.27
CA LEU A 228 -2.25 -4.94 35.61
C LEU A 228 -0.91 -4.40 35.09
N ASP A 229 0.20 -4.85 35.67
CA ASP A 229 1.51 -4.50 35.15
C ASP A 229 1.73 -5.20 33.80
N VAL A 230 1.06 -4.62 32.79
CA VAL A 230 1.18 -5.07 31.39
C VAL A 230 2.64 -5.10 30.95
N THR A 231 3.47 -4.23 31.52
CA THR A 231 4.90 -4.14 31.24
C THR A 231 5.66 -5.34 31.80
N GLY A 232 5.30 -5.80 33.00
CA GLY A 232 5.86 -7.01 33.62
C GLY A 232 5.45 -8.27 32.86
N LEU A 233 4.19 -8.35 32.44
CA LEU A 233 3.69 -9.48 31.65
C LEU A 233 4.35 -9.56 30.28
N LEU A 234 4.49 -8.44 29.59
CA LEU A 234 5.23 -8.36 28.31
C LEU A 234 6.70 -8.74 28.44
N LYS A 235 7.40 -8.32 29.50
CA LYS A 235 8.77 -8.71 29.75
C LYS A 235 8.92 -10.23 29.99
N THR A 236 7.93 -10.83 30.64
CA THR A 236 7.93 -12.29 30.91
C THR A 236 7.71 -13.07 29.61
N ILE A 237 6.76 -12.62 28.76
CA ILE A 237 6.50 -13.23 27.45
C ILE A 237 7.71 -13.07 26.53
N LEU A 238 8.35 -11.91 26.48
CA LEU A 238 9.52 -11.69 25.64
C LEU A 238 10.71 -12.57 26.06
N ARG A 239 10.93 -12.79 27.36
CA ARG A 239 11.98 -13.72 27.85
C ARG A 239 11.71 -15.18 27.45
N GLN A 240 10.46 -15.61 27.36
CA GLN A 240 10.10 -16.97 26.94
C GLN A 240 10.20 -17.19 25.41
N LEU A 241 10.36 -16.13 24.65
CA LEU A 241 10.56 -16.19 23.18
C LEU A 241 12.05 -16.10 22.79
N GLU A 242 12.94 -15.78 23.75
CA GLU A 242 14.39 -15.71 23.55
C GLU A 242 15.12 -17.04 23.92
N ASP A 243 14.44 -17.99 24.57
CA ASP A 243 14.87 -19.37 24.84
C ASP A 243 14.25 -20.34 23.78
#